data_234eb9452e09c0c4cde693aefe588f88
#
_entry.id   234eb9452e09c0c4cde693aefe588f88
#
_cell.length_a   1.000
_cell.length_b   1.000
_cell.length_c   1.000
_cell.angle_alpha   90.00
_cell.angle_beta   90.00
_cell.angle_gamma   90.00
#
_symmetry.space_group_name_H-M   'P 1'
#
loop_
_entity.id
_entity.type
_entity.pdbx_description
1 polymer ?
#
loop_
_entity_poly.entity_id
_entity_poly.type
_entity_poly.pdbx_seq_one_letter_code
_entity_poly.pdbx_strand_id
1 'polypeptide(L)'
;MINKSTIKAYACINKNTSIRQKSSSGGCYFALAKDFIEQGGIVYSARFNDEFSVEHAKCSSVNELAQFMGSKYAPSGLGNTFKEIKEVLEKGKRVMFVGTPCQNAGLSSFLKKDYPTLLKVDFICHGMPDEKVWDRYSDYLKEKGEI
;
A
#
# COMPACT_ATOMS: atom_id res chain seq x y z
N MET A 1 23.51 -4.85 -10.71
CA MET A 1 23.98 -3.47 -10.38
C MET A 1 22.92 -2.49 -10.86
N ILE A 2 22.39 -1.64 -9.98
CA ILE A 2 21.46 -0.56 -10.38
C ILE A 2 22.29 0.50 -11.09
N ASN A 3 21.95 0.81 -12.33
CA ASN A 3 22.62 1.88 -13.07
C ASN A 3 22.20 3.24 -12.45
N LYS A 4 23.09 3.88 -11.70
CA LYS A 4 22.83 5.16 -11.01
C LYS A 4 22.39 6.28 -11.97
N SER A 5 22.68 6.19 -13.26
CA SER A 5 22.30 7.20 -14.26
C SER A 5 20.80 7.22 -14.59
N THR A 6 20.03 6.24 -14.15
CA THR A 6 18.57 6.14 -14.41
C THR A 6 17.70 6.54 -13.22
N ILE A 7 18.29 6.81 -12.04
CA ILE A 7 17.53 7.23 -10.85
C ILE A 7 17.21 8.71 -10.98
N LYS A 8 15.92 9.04 -10.94
CA LYS A 8 15.42 10.41 -10.90
C LYS A 8 14.75 10.66 -9.55
N ALA A 9 15.00 11.83 -8.95
CA ALA A 9 14.38 12.27 -7.72
C ALA A 9 13.42 13.45 -8.01
N TYR A 10 12.25 13.42 -7.41
CA TYR A 10 11.23 14.45 -7.54
C TYR A 10 10.69 14.84 -6.16
N ALA A 11 10.47 16.12 -5.93
CA ALA A 11 9.66 16.62 -4.84
C ALA A 11 8.25 16.92 -5.38
N CYS A 12 7.23 16.34 -4.79
CA CYS A 12 5.86 16.52 -5.25
C CYS A 12 4.87 16.64 -4.10
N ILE A 13 3.82 17.43 -4.34
CA ILE A 13 2.67 17.57 -3.44
C ILE A 13 1.38 17.48 -4.25
N ASN A 14 0.35 16.90 -3.68
CA ASN A 14 -0.99 16.91 -4.28
C ASN A 14 -1.56 18.33 -4.27
N LYS A 15 -2.04 18.81 -5.42
CA LYS A 15 -2.63 20.14 -5.56
C LYS A 15 -3.96 20.27 -4.81
N ASN A 16 -4.70 19.16 -4.66
CA ASN A 16 -5.93 19.14 -3.89
C ASN A 16 -5.60 19.17 -2.39
N THR A 17 -5.93 20.30 -1.75
CA THR A 17 -5.65 20.53 -0.33
C THR A 17 -6.38 19.55 0.58
N SER A 18 -7.61 19.15 0.27
CA SER A 18 -8.36 18.17 1.06
C SER A 18 -7.70 16.79 1.04
N ILE A 19 -7.23 16.34 -0.13
CA ILE A 19 -6.46 15.08 -0.25
C ILE A 19 -5.15 15.17 0.53
N ARG A 20 -4.45 16.29 0.40
CA ARG A 20 -3.17 16.50 1.11
C ARG A 20 -3.34 16.49 2.62
N GLN A 21 -4.38 17.13 3.15
CA GLN A 21 -4.67 17.14 4.59
C GLN A 21 -5.02 15.77 5.16
N LYS A 22 -5.64 14.90 4.36
CA LYS A 22 -5.95 13.50 4.73
C LYS A 22 -4.77 12.55 4.53
N SER A 23 -3.66 13.03 4.01
CA SER A 23 -2.46 12.23 3.74
C SER A 23 -1.42 12.48 4.82
N SER A 24 -0.59 11.48 5.12
CA SER A 24 0.51 11.61 6.10
C SER A 24 1.65 12.51 5.62
N SER A 25 1.70 12.84 4.31
CA SER A 25 2.72 13.66 3.68
C SER A 25 2.13 14.39 2.47
N GLY A 26 2.84 14.52 1.38
CA GLY A 26 2.44 15.27 0.19
C GLY A 26 1.23 14.74 -0.59
N GLY A 27 0.70 13.55 -0.26
CA GLY A 27 -0.46 12.98 -0.93
C GLY A 27 -0.16 12.34 -2.29
N CYS A 28 1.09 11.95 -2.52
CA CYS A 28 1.51 11.31 -3.77
C CYS A 28 0.87 9.93 -3.98
N TYR A 29 0.70 9.15 -2.90
CA TYR A 29 0.03 7.85 -2.97
C TYR A 29 -1.34 7.95 -3.65
N PHE A 30 -2.19 8.86 -3.18
CA PHE A 30 -3.52 9.05 -3.75
C PHE A 30 -3.48 9.39 -5.24
N ALA A 31 -2.58 10.29 -5.64
CA ALA A 31 -2.46 10.69 -7.04
C ALA A 31 -2.04 9.52 -7.95
N LEU A 32 -1.05 8.74 -7.51
CA LEU A 32 -0.57 7.56 -8.25
C LEU A 32 -1.65 6.47 -8.32
N ALA A 33 -2.28 6.15 -7.19
CA ALA A 33 -3.30 5.12 -7.12
C ALA A 33 -4.55 5.47 -7.93
N LYS A 34 -4.99 6.73 -7.85
CA LYS A 34 -6.11 7.24 -8.64
C LYS A 34 -5.84 7.09 -10.14
N ASP A 35 -4.73 7.63 -10.63
CA ASP A 35 -4.36 7.54 -12.04
C ASP A 35 -4.26 6.08 -12.51
N PHE A 36 -3.68 5.21 -11.67
CA PHE A 36 -3.53 3.80 -11.99
C PHE A 36 -4.89 3.07 -12.11
N ILE A 37 -5.84 3.38 -11.23
CA ILE A 37 -7.20 2.82 -11.26
C ILE A 37 -7.99 3.38 -12.45
N GLU A 38 -7.91 4.68 -12.72
CA GLU A 38 -8.60 5.31 -13.85
C GLU A 38 -8.15 4.75 -15.21
N GLN A 39 -6.92 4.23 -15.27
CA GLN A 39 -6.39 3.48 -16.42
C GLN A 39 -6.75 1.99 -16.41
N GLY A 40 -7.69 1.54 -15.59
CA GLY A 40 -8.14 0.15 -15.49
C GLY A 40 -7.23 -0.78 -14.69
N GLY A 41 -6.27 -0.25 -13.94
CA GLY A 41 -5.42 -1.02 -13.06
C GLY A 41 -6.07 -1.37 -11.72
N ILE A 42 -5.46 -2.28 -10.99
CA ILE A 42 -5.86 -2.71 -9.65
C ILE A 42 -4.74 -2.39 -8.69
N VAL A 43 -5.06 -1.76 -7.55
CA VAL A 43 -4.11 -1.42 -6.50
C VAL A 43 -4.26 -2.39 -5.34
N TYR A 44 -3.15 -2.86 -4.79
CA TYR A 44 -3.07 -3.57 -3.52
C TYR A 44 -2.25 -2.74 -2.56
N SER A 45 -2.82 -2.38 -1.43
CA SER A 45 -2.20 -1.52 -0.43
C SER A 45 -2.74 -1.80 0.97
N ALA A 46 -2.12 -1.26 1.99
CA ALA A 46 -2.51 -1.45 3.38
C ALA A 46 -3.71 -0.57 3.77
N ARG A 47 -4.69 -1.16 4.46
CA ARG A 47 -5.80 -0.46 5.11
C ARG A 47 -6.04 -1.01 6.51
N PHE A 48 -6.84 -0.32 7.32
CA PHE A 48 -7.44 -0.94 8.50
C PHE A 48 -8.67 -1.75 8.09
N ASN A 49 -8.84 -2.92 8.71
CA ASN A 49 -10.08 -3.70 8.64
C ASN A 49 -11.04 -3.26 9.76
N ASP A 50 -12.20 -3.90 9.83
CA ASP A 50 -13.25 -3.58 10.81
C ASP A 50 -12.83 -3.91 12.26
N GLU A 51 -11.78 -4.70 12.46
CA GLU A 51 -11.20 -5.06 13.76
C GLU A 51 -10.05 -4.14 14.17
N PHE A 52 -9.76 -3.10 13.38
CA PHE A 52 -8.61 -2.20 13.53
C PHE A 52 -7.24 -2.88 13.37
N SER A 53 -7.19 -4.06 12.77
CA SER A 53 -5.95 -4.66 12.30
C SER A 53 -5.60 -4.13 10.91
N VAL A 54 -4.30 -4.10 10.60
CA VAL A 54 -3.84 -3.66 9.28
C VAL A 54 -3.73 -4.86 8.35
N GLU A 55 -4.32 -4.74 7.17
CA GLU A 55 -4.26 -5.76 6.12
C GLU A 55 -3.90 -5.15 4.77
N HIS A 56 -3.33 -5.95 3.88
CA HIS A 56 -3.26 -5.62 2.46
C HIS A 56 -4.55 -6.06 1.78
N ALA A 57 -5.19 -5.13 1.10
CA ALA A 57 -6.43 -5.38 0.41
C ALA A 57 -6.40 -4.81 -1.02
N LYS A 58 -7.27 -5.36 -1.85
CA LYS A 58 -7.51 -4.91 -3.21
C LYS A 58 -8.33 -3.62 -3.21
N CYS A 59 -7.93 -2.68 -4.06
CA CYS A 59 -8.66 -1.47 -4.38
C CYS A 59 -8.79 -1.35 -5.90
N SER A 60 -10.01 -1.28 -6.41
CA SER A 60 -10.31 -1.15 -7.84
C SER A 60 -11.22 0.03 -8.16
N SER A 61 -11.57 0.83 -7.16
CA SER A 61 -12.39 2.03 -7.29
C SER A 61 -11.72 3.23 -6.62
N VAL A 62 -11.77 4.39 -7.28
CA VAL A 62 -11.26 5.64 -6.72
C VAL A 62 -11.99 6.03 -5.43
N ASN A 63 -13.27 5.68 -5.30
CA ASN A 63 -14.07 5.97 -4.11
C ASN A 63 -13.59 5.22 -2.86
N GLU A 64 -12.93 4.07 -3.04
CA GLU A 64 -12.38 3.26 -1.95
C GLU A 64 -11.01 3.75 -1.47
N LEU A 65 -10.31 4.59 -2.26
CA LEU A 65 -8.94 5.00 -1.97
C LEU A 65 -8.76 5.69 -0.60
N ALA A 66 -9.82 6.32 -0.08
CA ALA A 66 -9.76 6.98 1.22
C ALA A 66 -9.37 6.02 2.36
N GLN A 67 -9.79 4.73 2.29
CA GLN A 67 -9.49 3.71 3.29
C GLN A 67 -7.99 3.34 3.32
N PHE A 68 -7.30 3.55 2.20
CA PHE A 68 -5.89 3.20 2.03
C PHE A 68 -4.93 4.38 2.30
N MET A 69 -5.48 5.58 2.54
CA MET A 69 -4.69 6.77 2.84
C MET A 69 -4.16 6.75 4.28
N GLY A 70 -3.13 7.53 4.53
CA GLY A 70 -2.52 7.64 5.84
C GLY A 70 -1.55 6.49 6.16
N SER A 71 -0.54 6.77 6.98
CA SER A 71 0.42 5.79 7.45
C SER A 71 -0.21 4.89 8.52
N LYS A 72 0.05 3.59 8.44
CA LYS A 72 -0.33 2.60 9.43
C LYS A 72 0.96 2.09 10.07
N TYR A 73 1.16 2.40 11.34
CA TYR A 73 2.37 2.04 12.09
C TYR A 73 2.20 0.68 12.80
N ALA A 74 1.59 -0.27 12.08
CA ALA A 74 1.37 -1.63 12.55
C ALA A 74 1.71 -2.63 11.42
N PRO A 75 2.09 -3.86 11.75
CA PRO A 75 2.29 -4.91 10.76
C PRO A 75 1.01 -5.13 9.93
N SER A 76 1.17 -5.26 8.62
CA SER A 76 0.02 -5.54 7.75
C SER A 76 0.00 -7.01 7.33
N GLY A 77 -1.12 -7.68 7.61
CA GLY A 77 -1.37 -9.04 7.14
C GLY A 77 -1.45 -9.08 5.61
N LEU A 78 -0.68 -9.98 5.00
CA LEU A 78 -0.70 -10.17 3.54
C LEU A 78 -1.74 -11.20 3.10
N GLY A 79 -2.15 -12.12 3.98
CA GLY A 79 -3.15 -13.13 3.67
C GLY A 79 -2.92 -13.82 2.32
N ASN A 80 -3.89 -13.75 1.44
CA ASN A 80 -3.82 -14.29 0.08
C ASN A 80 -3.38 -13.27 -0.98
N THR A 81 -2.99 -12.05 -0.59
CA THR A 81 -2.69 -10.94 -1.50
C THR A 81 -1.72 -11.33 -2.62
N PHE A 82 -0.65 -12.04 -2.32
CA PHE A 82 0.33 -12.42 -3.35
C PHE A 82 -0.23 -13.43 -4.37
N LYS A 83 -1.11 -14.33 -3.94
CA LYS A 83 -1.81 -15.26 -4.83
C LYS A 83 -2.77 -14.53 -5.75
N GLU A 84 -3.57 -13.62 -5.19
CA GLU A 84 -4.50 -12.80 -5.94
C GLU A 84 -3.79 -11.93 -6.97
N ILE A 85 -2.70 -11.27 -6.57
CA ILE A 85 -1.86 -10.48 -7.48
C ILE A 85 -1.39 -11.34 -8.64
N LYS A 86 -0.87 -12.54 -8.37
CA LYS A 86 -0.40 -13.46 -9.40
C LYS A 86 -1.51 -13.81 -10.39
N GLU A 87 -2.70 -14.18 -9.89
CA GLU A 87 -3.85 -14.51 -10.72
C GLU A 87 -4.30 -13.33 -11.61
N VAL A 88 -4.27 -12.12 -11.06
CA VAL A 88 -4.62 -10.89 -11.79
C VAL A 88 -3.59 -10.59 -12.89
N LEU A 89 -2.31 -10.75 -12.58
CA LEU A 89 -1.20 -10.56 -13.53
C LEU A 89 -1.21 -11.61 -14.65
N GLU A 90 -1.52 -12.87 -14.33
CA GLU A 90 -1.63 -13.96 -15.31
C GLU A 90 -2.81 -13.75 -16.28
N LYS A 91 -3.84 -12.99 -15.88
CA LYS A 91 -4.93 -12.52 -16.74
C LYS A 91 -4.55 -11.27 -17.56
N GLY A 92 -3.28 -10.86 -17.55
CA GLY A 92 -2.78 -9.70 -18.29
C GLY A 92 -3.23 -8.33 -17.74
N LYS A 93 -3.83 -8.28 -16.55
CA LYS A 93 -4.27 -7.02 -15.94
C LYS A 93 -3.10 -6.29 -15.27
N ARG A 94 -3.23 -4.97 -15.19
CA ARG A 94 -2.24 -4.12 -14.52
C ARG A 94 -2.46 -4.13 -13.01
N VAL A 95 -1.37 -4.29 -12.26
CA VAL A 95 -1.38 -4.28 -10.79
C VAL A 95 -0.37 -3.28 -10.27
N MET A 96 -0.76 -2.48 -9.28
CA MET A 96 0.14 -1.71 -8.43
C MET A 96 0.12 -2.32 -7.04
N PHE A 97 1.27 -2.75 -6.56
CA PHE A 97 1.45 -3.20 -5.18
C PHE A 97 2.23 -2.16 -4.40
N VAL A 98 1.64 -1.67 -3.31
CA VAL A 98 2.23 -0.67 -2.43
C VAL A 98 2.51 -1.30 -1.08
N GLY A 99 3.78 -1.41 -0.73
CA GLY A 99 4.21 -2.06 0.51
C GLY A 99 5.59 -1.63 0.97
N THR A 100 6.06 -2.21 2.04
CA THR A 100 7.45 -2.01 2.51
C THR A 100 8.45 -2.66 1.56
N PRO A 101 9.73 -2.27 1.58
CA PRO A 101 10.75 -2.90 0.73
C PRO A 101 10.83 -4.41 0.89
N CYS A 102 10.68 -4.93 2.12
CA CYS A 102 10.68 -6.38 2.36
C CYS A 102 9.43 -7.07 1.80
N GLN A 103 8.26 -6.44 1.83
CA GLN A 103 7.05 -6.97 1.20
C GLN A 103 7.17 -6.97 -0.33
N ASN A 104 7.74 -5.94 -0.93
CA ASN A 104 8.03 -5.89 -2.36
C ASN A 104 9.04 -6.95 -2.79
N ALA A 105 10.08 -7.19 -1.97
CA ALA A 105 11.04 -8.28 -2.19
C ALA A 105 10.37 -9.66 -2.08
N GLY A 106 9.50 -9.83 -1.06
CA GLY A 106 8.70 -11.04 -0.87
C GLY A 106 7.79 -11.34 -2.06
N LEU A 107 7.07 -10.32 -2.56
CA LEU A 107 6.24 -10.45 -3.76
C LEU A 107 7.08 -10.88 -4.98
N SER A 108 8.24 -10.25 -5.19
CA SER A 108 9.12 -10.60 -6.30
C SER A 108 9.59 -12.06 -6.22
N SER A 109 9.98 -12.51 -5.01
CA SER A 109 10.39 -13.90 -4.76
C SER A 109 9.24 -14.89 -4.96
N PHE A 110 8.02 -14.52 -4.60
CA PHE A 110 6.83 -15.35 -4.79
C PHE A 110 6.46 -15.51 -6.26
N LEU A 111 6.53 -14.43 -7.04
CA LEU A 111 6.15 -14.41 -8.46
C LEU A 111 7.17 -15.16 -9.33
N LYS A 112 8.45 -15.21 -8.95
CA LYS A 112 9.57 -15.89 -9.66
C LYS A 112 9.83 -15.44 -11.10
N LYS A 113 9.13 -14.43 -11.57
CA LYS A 113 9.32 -13.80 -12.89
C LYS A 113 8.88 -12.35 -12.85
N ASP A 114 9.37 -11.57 -13.80
CA ASP A 114 8.95 -10.18 -13.96
C ASP A 114 7.66 -10.10 -14.80
N TYR A 115 6.80 -9.17 -14.40
CA TYR A 115 5.58 -8.85 -15.12
C TYR A 115 5.62 -7.36 -15.52
N PRO A 116 5.62 -7.05 -16.83
CA PRO A 116 5.60 -5.65 -17.31
C PRO A 116 4.38 -4.87 -16.83
N THR A 117 3.32 -5.58 -16.43
CA THR A 117 2.06 -5.02 -15.92
C THR A 117 2.05 -4.81 -14.41
N LEU A 118 3.14 -5.15 -13.69
CA LEU A 118 3.28 -4.94 -12.25
C LEU A 118 4.11 -3.70 -11.95
N LEU A 119 3.49 -2.72 -11.29
CA LEU A 119 4.16 -1.59 -10.66
C LEU A 119 4.33 -1.86 -9.17
N LYS A 120 5.58 -1.94 -8.71
CA LYS A 120 5.91 -2.02 -7.28
C LYS A 120 6.25 -0.63 -6.76
N VAL A 121 5.57 -0.23 -5.70
CA VAL A 121 5.79 1.04 -5.00
C VAL A 121 6.17 0.72 -3.57
N ASP A 122 7.32 1.15 -3.14
CA ASP A 122 7.76 1.05 -1.76
C ASP A 122 8.01 2.43 -1.15
N PHE A 123 7.99 2.46 0.15
CA PHE A 123 8.26 3.64 0.96
C PHE A 123 9.38 3.33 1.94
N ILE A 124 10.05 4.37 2.42
CA ILE A 124 11.11 4.21 3.42
C ILE A 124 10.47 3.65 4.69
N CYS A 125 10.98 2.50 5.13
CA CYS A 125 10.53 1.83 6.34
C CYS A 125 11.70 1.71 7.33
N HIS A 126 11.50 2.21 8.55
CA HIS A 126 12.48 2.14 9.64
C HIS A 126 12.22 0.97 10.60
N GLY A 127 11.29 0.10 10.27
CA GLY A 127 10.82 -0.99 11.11
C GLY A 127 9.36 -0.81 11.53
N MET A 128 8.82 -1.82 12.17
CA MET A 128 7.46 -1.82 12.72
C MET A 128 7.47 -2.37 14.14
N PRO A 129 6.55 -1.93 15.02
CA PRO A 129 6.37 -2.54 16.33
C PRO A 129 5.96 -4.01 16.18
N ASP A 130 6.17 -4.78 17.23
CA ASP A 130 5.62 -6.13 17.33
C ASP A 130 4.08 -6.09 17.31
N GLU A 131 3.45 -7.09 16.70
CA GLU A 131 1.99 -7.18 16.59
C GLU A 131 1.30 -7.10 17.95
N LYS A 132 1.87 -7.74 18.98
CA LYS A 132 1.35 -7.69 20.35
C LYS A 132 1.32 -6.28 20.95
N VAL A 133 2.23 -5.40 20.53
CA VAL A 133 2.23 -4.00 20.98
C VAL A 133 1.04 -3.27 20.35
N TRP A 134 0.77 -3.51 19.06
CA TRP A 134 -0.38 -2.95 18.38
C TRP A 134 -1.69 -3.45 19.00
N ASP A 135 -1.82 -4.75 19.24
CA ASP A 135 -3.03 -5.36 19.81
C ASP A 135 -3.36 -4.75 21.18
N ARG A 136 -2.39 -4.65 22.08
CA ARG A 136 -2.56 -4.01 23.39
C ARG A 136 -2.96 -2.54 23.30
N TYR A 137 -2.39 -1.82 22.33
CA TYR A 137 -2.74 -0.42 22.12
C TYR A 137 -4.15 -0.29 21.54
N SER A 138 -4.52 -1.13 20.60
CA SER A 138 -5.88 -1.18 20.03
C SER A 138 -6.92 -1.49 21.11
N ASP A 139 -6.66 -2.48 21.99
CA ASP A 139 -7.54 -2.82 23.10
C ASP A 139 -7.70 -1.65 24.08
N TYR A 140 -6.59 -0.98 24.41
CA TYR A 140 -6.64 0.24 25.22
C TYR A 140 -7.51 1.34 24.60
N LEU A 141 -7.42 1.57 23.29
CA LEU A 141 -8.25 2.58 22.61
C LEU A 141 -9.74 2.17 22.60
N LYS A 142 -10.05 0.87 22.40
CA LYS A 142 -11.42 0.34 22.51
C LYS A 142 -12.01 0.56 23.90
N GLU A 143 -11.25 0.29 24.96
CA GLU A 143 -11.67 0.55 26.34
C GLU A 143 -11.95 2.04 26.61
N LYS A 144 -11.25 2.94 25.91
CA LYS A 144 -11.46 4.39 26.00
C LYS A 144 -12.60 4.89 25.10
N GLY A 145 -13.15 4.06 24.21
CA GLY A 145 -14.17 4.46 23.24
C GLY A 145 -13.62 5.39 22.14
N GLU A 146 -12.32 5.31 21.86
CA GLU A 146 -11.67 6.12 20.83
C GLU A 146 -11.68 5.44 19.45
N ILE A 147 -11.92 4.11 19.42
CA ILE A 147 -12.11 3.30 18.21
C ILE A 147 -13.16 2.22 18.45
#